data_f68fbfdb336abc8774e37763e3cf6131
#
_entry.id   f68fbfdb336abc8774e37763e3cf6131
#
_cell.length_a   1.000
_cell.length_b   1.000
_cell.length_c   1.000
_cell.angle_alpha   90.00
_cell.angle_beta   90.00
_cell.angle_gamma   90.00
#
_symmetry.space_group_name_H-M   'P 1'
#
loop_
_entity.id
_entity.type
_entity.pdbx_description
1 polymer ?
#
loop_
_entity_poly.entity_id
_entity_poly.type
_entity_poly.pdbx_seq_one_letter_code
_entity_poly.pdbx_strand_id
1 'polypeptide(L)'
;MPNPPSSRAPEVRQARQAGLRWLSDTGPGIRREPATSGGFQYRDARGRRVRDDATLARIRKLAIPPAWQQVWISPHADSHLQATGRDARGRKQYRYHADWMADRGQTKFDGLLRFGAVLPRLRRRVQRALAGQGEPTRERVLATLVRLLDTTWLRIGNSAYARENGSYGLSTLRNRHAGVQGDAIRLSFVGKSGVRHSVSVSDRRVARIVRRCRELPGQELFRYLDEGGQTHAVDSADVNTWLAEAAGRRVTAKDFRTWHGSVLALQLTLQACAEGAEPCRPQQLLAAVAKRLGNTPAVCRKAYIHPRVLALGDALGDEAARAALRAQPWAAAPSARSGLNAAERQLMALLRSRAAARST
;
A
#
# COMPACT_ATOMS: atom_id res chain seq x y z
N MET A 1 -5.96 -8.05 -31.83
CA MET A 1 -5.61 -7.53 -30.50
C MET A 1 -5.11 -8.71 -29.67
N PRO A 2 -3.85 -8.75 -29.19
CA PRO A 2 -3.40 -9.83 -28.32
C PRO A 2 -4.15 -9.76 -27.00
N ASN A 3 -4.70 -10.89 -26.57
CA ASN A 3 -5.37 -11.03 -25.28
C ASN A 3 -4.39 -10.69 -24.15
N PRO A 4 -4.75 -9.85 -23.17
CA PRO A 4 -3.88 -9.59 -22.03
C PRO A 4 -3.65 -10.88 -21.24
N PRO A 5 -2.46 -11.09 -20.67
CA PRO A 5 -2.21 -12.26 -19.84
C PRO A 5 -3.23 -12.36 -18.71
N SER A 6 -3.67 -13.56 -18.39
CA SER A 6 -4.79 -13.88 -17.48
C SER A 6 -4.74 -13.18 -16.11
N SER A 7 -3.54 -12.80 -15.64
CA SER A 7 -3.33 -12.06 -14.38
C SER A 7 -3.86 -10.61 -14.39
N ARG A 8 -4.13 -10.00 -15.57
CA ARG A 8 -4.60 -8.60 -15.71
C ARG A 8 -6.11 -8.47 -15.99
N ALA A 9 -6.82 -9.57 -16.13
CA ALA A 9 -8.25 -9.58 -16.45
C ALA A 9 -9.13 -8.74 -15.48
N PRO A 10 -8.86 -8.68 -14.15
CA PRO A 10 -9.62 -7.83 -13.23
C PRO A 10 -9.42 -6.34 -13.49
N GLU A 11 -8.20 -5.91 -13.81
CA GLU A 11 -7.87 -4.50 -14.05
C GLU A 11 -8.45 -4.00 -15.39
N VAL A 12 -8.47 -4.86 -16.40
CA VAL A 12 -9.14 -4.58 -17.68
C VAL A 12 -10.64 -4.40 -17.51
N ARG A 13 -11.29 -5.26 -16.71
CA ARG A 13 -12.72 -5.12 -16.36
C ARG A 13 -12.98 -3.81 -15.61
N GLN A 14 -12.15 -3.47 -14.65
CA GLN A 14 -12.27 -2.24 -13.88
C GLN A 14 -12.13 -0.99 -14.78
N ALA A 15 -11.18 -0.98 -15.72
CA ALA A 15 -11.05 0.11 -16.67
C ALA A 15 -12.33 0.28 -17.51
N ARG A 16 -12.90 -0.82 -18.02
CA ARG A 16 -14.16 -0.79 -18.79
C ARG A 16 -15.34 -0.28 -17.95
N GLN A 17 -15.43 -0.68 -16.69
CA GLN A 17 -16.48 -0.20 -15.76
C GLN A 17 -16.37 1.32 -15.51
N ALA A 18 -15.15 1.87 -15.52
CA ALA A 18 -14.90 3.30 -15.45
C ALA A 18 -15.04 4.02 -16.79
N GLY A 19 -15.55 3.35 -17.85
CA GLY A 19 -15.67 3.92 -19.20
C GLY A 19 -14.33 4.13 -19.91
N LEU A 20 -13.26 3.47 -19.46
CA LEU A 20 -11.90 3.69 -19.94
C LEU A 20 -11.36 2.49 -20.72
N ARG A 21 -10.47 2.78 -21.69
CA ARG A 21 -9.69 1.77 -22.40
C ARG A 21 -8.49 1.34 -21.57
N TRP A 22 -8.24 0.03 -21.52
CA TRP A 22 -6.98 -0.50 -20.99
C TRP A 22 -5.90 -0.48 -22.06
N LEU A 23 -4.79 0.21 -21.83
CA LEU A 23 -3.65 0.26 -22.76
C LEU A 23 -2.34 -0.02 -22.00
N SER A 24 -1.38 -0.59 -22.74
CA SER A 24 0.01 -0.74 -22.29
C SER A 24 0.90 0.28 -22.99
N ASP A 25 1.89 0.81 -22.31
CA ASP A 25 2.92 1.69 -22.87
C ASP A 25 3.97 0.95 -23.72
N THR A 26 3.83 -0.37 -23.86
CA THR A 26 4.58 -1.17 -24.85
C THR A 26 3.97 -1.13 -26.23
N GLY A 27 2.72 -0.64 -26.35
CA GLY A 27 2.02 -0.46 -27.62
C GLY A 27 2.30 0.88 -28.30
N PRO A 28 1.69 1.08 -29.49
CA PRO A 28 1.79 2.35 -30.22
C PRO A 28 1.34 3.53 -29.35
N GLY A 29 2.05 4.66 -29.45
CA GLY A 29 1.74 5.86 -28.68
C GLY A 29 2.47 7.09 -29.20
N ILE A 30 2.18 8.24 -28.62
CA ILE A 30 2.86 9.50 -28.91
C ILE A 30 4.17 9.55 -28.13
N ARG A 31 5.24 9.96 -28.78
CA ARG A 31 6.56 10.17 -28.18
C ARG A 31 6.84 11.65 -28.01
N ARG A 32 7.46 12.02 -26.88
CA ARG A 32 7.96 13.39 -26.62
C ARG A 32 9.43 13.45 -26.97
N GLU A 33 9.80 14.44 -27.78
CA GLU A 33 11.17 14.72 -28.20
C GLU A 33 11.53 16.17 -27.90
N PRO A 34 12.82 16.51 -27.69
CA PRO A 34 13.25 17.90 -27.66
C PRO A 34 12.96 18.60 -28.97
N ALA A 35 12.54 19.86 -28.94
CA ALA A 35 12.37 20.68 -30.13
C ALA A 35 13.60 21.58 -30.36
N THR A 36 13.99 21.79 -31.58
CA THR A 36 15.11 22.70 -31.98
C THR A 36 14.92 24.13 -31.51
N SER A 37 13.66 24.59 -31.42
CA SER A 37 13.29 25.93 -30.93
C SER A 37 13.17 26.03 -29.42
N GLY A 38 13.60 25.00 -28.67
CA GLY A 38 13.39 24.89 -27.23
C GLY A 38 12.04 24.25 -26.88
N GLY A 39 11.97 23.62 -25.69
CA GLY A 39 10.78 22.89 -25.26
C GLY A 39 10.67 21.50 -25.87
N PHE A 40 9.42 21.07 -26.18
CA PHE A 40 9.16 19.72 -26.64
C PHE A 40 8.24 19.68 -27.87
N GLN A 41 8.52 18.74 -28.77
CA GLN A 41 7.64 18.32 -29.83
C GLN A 41 7.12 16.91 -29.59
N TYR A 42 6.04 16.55 -30.28
CA TYR A 42 5.36 15.27 -30.12
C TYR A 42 5.20 14.58 -31.46
N ARG A 43 5.52 13.28 -31.51
CA ARG A 43 5.35 12.44 -32.71
C ARG A 43 4.41 11.28 -32.42
N ASP A 44 3.54 11.00 -33.40
CA ASP A 44 2.64 9.84 -33.35
C ASP A 44 3.42 8.51 -33.57
N ALA A 45 2.73 7.38 -33.47
CA ALA A 45 3.31 6.06 -33.67
C ALA A 45 3.89 5.83 -35.09
N ARG A 46 3.54 6.69 -36.08
CA ARG A 46 4.05 6.67 -37.44
C ARG A 46 5.20 7.67 -37.65
N GLY A 47 5.68 8.30 -36.57
CA GLY A 47 6.76 9.31 -36.62
C GLY A 47 6.30 10.71 -37.10
N ARG A 48 5.03 10.93 -37.39
CA ARG A 48 4.52 12.23 -37.89
C ARG A 48 4.34 13.17 -36.69
N ARG A 49 4.68 14.45 -36.92
CA ARG A 49 4.50 15.47 -35.87
C ARG A 49 3.01 15.66 -35.56
N VAL A 50 2.67 15.60 -34.26
CA VAL A 50 1.34 15.91 -33.76
C VAL A 50 1.11 17.43 -33.86
N ARG A 51 0.07 17.82 -34.60
CA ARG A 51 -0.32 19.24 -34.83
C ARG A 51 -1.73 19.53 -34.33
N ASP A 52 -2.49 18.50 -33.97
CA ASP A 52 -3.86 18.64 -33.50
C ASP A 52 -3.89 19.34 -32.14
N ASP A 53 -4.56 20.50 -32.10
CA ASP A 53 -4.61 21.37 -30.92
C ASP A 53 -5.30 20.72 -29.74
N ALA A 54 -6.32 19.91 -29.97
CA ALA A 54 -7.02 19.18 -28.89
C ALA A 54 -6.08 18.17 -28.20
N THR A 55 -5.32 17.41 -29.00
CA THR A 55 -4.30 16.48 -28.49
C THR A 55 -3.19 17.23 -27.74
N LEU A 56 -2.67 18.33 -28.28
CA LEU A 56 -1.64 19.13 -27.63
C LEU A 56 -2.14 19.77 -26.33
N ALA A 57 -3.38 20.25 -26.29
CA ALA A 57 -4.01 20.77 -25.08
C ALA A 57 -4.15 19.68 -24.01
N ARG A 58 -4.58 18.47 -24.40
CA ARG A 58 -4.63 17.30 -23.50
C ARG A 58 -3.25 16.97 -22.95
N ILE A 59 -2.22 16.91 -23.78
CA ILE A 59 -0.85 16.63 -23.35
C ILE A 59 -0.35 17.66 -22.35
N ARG A 60 -0.61 18.95 -22.58
CA ARG A 60 -0.29 20.02 -21.63
C ARG A 60 -0.95 19.80 -20.26
N LYS A 61 -2.25 19.41 -20.24
CA LYS A 61 -2.99 19.11 -19.00
C LYS A 61 -2.42 17.92 -18.20
N LEU A 62 -1.71 16.97 -18.85
CA LEU A 62 -1.05 15.88 -18.16
C LEU A 62 0.10 16.34 -17.25
N ALA A 63 0.59 17.56 -17.42
CA ALA A 63 1.67 18.17 -16.66
C ALA A 63 2.87 17.19 -16.49
N ILE A 64 3.34 16.64 -17.62
CA ILE A 64 4.48 15.72 -17.64
C ILE A 64 5.75 16.50 -17.31
N PRO A 65 6.49 16.15 -16.22
CA PRO A 65 7.67 16.91 -15.83
C PRO A 65 8.69 16.99 -16.97
N PRO A 66 9.33 18.16 -17.19
CA PRO A 66 10.37 18.33 -18.22
C PRO A 66 11.53 17.34 -18.09
N ALA A 67 11.93 17.04 -16.85
CA ALA A 67 13.01 16.10 -16.53
C ALA A 67 12.71 14.62 -16.86
N TRP A 68 11.48 14.27 -17.22
CA TRP A 68 11.21 12.89 -17.62
C TRP A 68 11.81 12.61 -18.99
N GLN A 69 12.36 11.43 -19.15
CA GLN A 69 12.92 10.90 -20.38
C GLN A 69 12.10 9.73 -20.92
N GLN A 70 12.29 9.34 -22.17
CA GLN A 70 11.61 8.21 -22.82
C GLN A 70 10.08 8.27 -22.63
N VAL A 71 9.50 9.46 -22.79
CA VAL A 71 8.09 9.68 -22.54
C VAL A 71 7.24 9.04 -23.63
N TRP A 72 6.33 8.15 -23.20
CA TRP A 72 5.24 7.60 -23.98
C TRP A 72 3.93 8.25 -23.51
N ILE A 73 3.06 8.62 -24.44
CA ILE A 73 1.76 9.23 -24.17
C ILE A 73 0.70 8.45 -24.95
N SER A 74 -0.40 8.12 -24.28
CA SER A 74 -1.52 7.44 -24.95
C SER A 74 -2.08 8.25 -26.11
N PRO A 75 -2.36 7.59 -27.26
CA PRO A 75 -3.06 8.24 -28.38
C PRO A 75 -4.54 8.53 -28.06
N HIS A 76 -5.11 7.85 -27.05
CA HIS A 76 -6.52 7.96 -26.69
C HIS A 76 -6.72 8.74 -25.38
N ALA A 77 -7.65 9.69 -25.40
CA ALA A 77 -7.99 10.50 -24.24
C ALA A 77 -8.66 9.66 -23.13
N ASP A 78 -9.43 8.66 -23.51
CA ASP A 78 -10.18 7.74 -22.63
C ASP A 78 -9.37 6.51 -22.16
N SER A 79 -8.04 6.51 -22.29
CA SER A 79 -7.24 5.40 -21.76
C SER A 79 -6.96 5.55 -20.27
N HIS A 80 -6.97 4.44 -19.54
CA HIS A 80 -6.65 4.43 -18.11
C HIS A 80 -5.22 4.93 -17.82
N LEU A 81 -4.25 4.59 -18.69
CA LEU A 81 -2.87 5.05 -18.65
C LEU A 81 -2.68 6.16 -19.68
N GLN A 82 -2.41 7.37 -19.21
CA GLN A 82 -2.30 8.54 -20.06
C GLN A 82 -0.87 8.83 -20.51
N ALA A 83 0.12 8.62 -19.63
CA ALA A 83 1.52 8.72 -20.01
C ALA A 83 2.43 7.92 -19.08
N THR A 84 3.60 7.53 -19.58
CA THR A 84 4.73 7.03 -18.81
C THR A 84 6.00 7.77 -19.19
N GLY A 85 7.03 7.69 -18.34
CA GLY A 85 8.36 8.22 -18.60
C GLY A 85 9.31 7.79 -17.52
N ARG A 86 10.59 8.15 -17.65
CA ARG A 86 11.60 7.93 -16.63
C ARG A 86 12.01 9.26 -16.01
N ASP A 87 12.05 9.32 -14.67
CA ASP A 87 12.53 10.50 -13.97
C ASP A 87 14.07 10.61 -14.06
N ALA A 88 14.65 11.69 -13.49
CA ALA A 88 16.08 11.94 -13.49
C ALA A 88 16.92 10.82 -12.83
N ARG A 89 16.29 9.94 -12.04
CA ARG A 89 16.92 8.76 -11.44
C ARG A 89 16.66 7.47 -12.23
N GLY A 90 16.18 7.56 -13.48
CA GLY A 90 15.85 6.42 -14.32
C GLY A 90 14.59 5.65 -13.93
N ARG A 91 13.87 6.06 -12.89
CA ARG A 91 12.70 5.33 -12.38
C ARG A 91 11.48 5.58 -13.26
N LYS A 92 10.77 4.50 -13.65
CA LYS A 92 9.54 4.59 -14.43
C LYS A 92 8.44 5.28 -13.64
N GLN A 93 7.86 6.31 -14.21
CA GLN A 93 6.78 7.13 -13.67
C GLN A 93 5.54 7.01 -14.56
N TYR A 94 4.37 7.29 -13.98
CA TYR A 94 3.08 7.09 -14.63
C TYR A 94 2.17 8.30 -14.44
N ARG A 95 1.36 8.61 -15.48
CA ARG A 95 0.19 9.49 -15.42
C ARG A 95 -1.04 8.69 -15.79
N TYR A 96 -2.00 8.63 -14.89
CA TYR A 96 -3.26 7.92 -15.10
C TYR A 96 -4.40 8.90 -15.35
N HIS A 97 -5.47 8.42 -15.99
CA HIS A 97 -6.71 9.17 -16.17
C HIS A 97 -7.31 9.54 -14.79
N ALA A 98 -7.96 10.71 -14.72
CA ALA A 98 -8.55 11.17 -13.45
C ALA A 98 -9.60 10.18 -12.92
N ASP A 99 -10.50 9.71 -13.79
CA ASP A 99 -11.56 8.76 -13.42
C ASP A 99 -10.98 7.40 -12.99
N TRP A 100 -9.90 6.94 -13.64
CA TRP A 100 -9.17 5.75 -13.18
C TRP A 100 -8.61 5.91 -11.77
N MET A 101 -8.07 7.08 -11.47
CA MET A 101 -7.55 7.37 -10.14
C MET A 101 -8.67 7.48 -9.10
N ALA A 102 -9.82 8.07 -9.46
CA ALA A 102 -10.99 8.18 -8.60
C ALA A 102 -11.60 6.79 -8.32
N ASP A 103 -11.85 5.98 -9.36
CA ASP A 103 -12.37 4.62 -9.24
C ASP A 103 -11.46 3.72 -8.40
N ARG A 104 -10.14 3.73 -8.68
CA ARG A 104 -9.17 2.99 -7.86
C ARG A 104 -9.10 3.49 -6.41
N GLY A 105 -9.32 4.77 -6.19
CA GLY A 105 -9.42 5.34 -4.84
C GLY A 105 -10.60 4.75 -4.08
N GLN A 106 -11.75 4.71 -4.69
CA GLN A 106 -12.99 4.21 -4.10
C GLN A 106 -12.94 2.69 -3.87
N THR A 107 -12.60 1.92 -4.92
CA THR A 107 -12.46 0.45 -4.85
C THR A 107 -11.44 0.00 -3.80
N LYS A 108 -10.35 0.76 -3.63
CA LYS A 108 -9.33 0.48 -2.61
C LYS A 108 -9.90 0.57 -1.19
N PHE A 109 -10.70 1.60 -0.93
CA PHE A 109 -11.27 1.80 0.40
C PHE A 109 -12.48 0.90 0.66
N ASP A 110 -13.24 0.53 -0.37
CA ASP A 110 -14.29 -0.51 -0.28
C ASP A 110 -13.69 -1.88 0.11
N GLY A 111 -12.44 -2.14 -0.30
CA GLY A 111 -11.67 -3.32 0.11
C GLY A 111 -11.35 -3.37 1.61
N LEU A 112 -11.36 -2.21 2.30
CA LEU A 112 -10.91 -2.13 3.69
C LEU A 112 -11.86 -2.84 4.67
N LEU A 113 -13.16 -2.73 4.46
CA LEU A 113 -14.17 -3.47 5.23
C LEU A 113 -14.00 -4.99 5.04
N ARG A 114 -13.75 -5.42 3.80
CA ARG A 114 -13.48 -6.82 3.48
C ARG A 114 -12.18 -7.33 4.09
N PHE A 115 -11.13 -6.50 4.12
CA PHE A 115 -9.87 -6.82 4.79
C PHE A 115 -10.06 -7.00 6.29
N GLY A 116 -10.73 -6.06 6.98
CA GLY A 116 -11.02 -6.17 8.41
C GLY A 116 -11.82 -7.43 8.76
N ALA A 117 -12.73 -7.85 7.89
CA ALA A 117 -13.51 -9.07 8.10
C ALA A 117 -12.67 -10.36 8.05
N VAL A 118 -11.58 -10.40 7.26
CA VAL A 118 -10.72 -11.59 7.14
C VAL A 118 -9.48 -11.54 8.06
N LEU A 119 -9.14 -10.38 8.60
CA LEU A 119 -7.96 -10.18 9.44
C LEU A 119 -7.88 -11.14 10.65
N PRO A 120 -8.99 -11.44 11.38
CA PRO A 120 -8.96 -12.43 12.46
C PRO A 120 -8.59 -13.84 11.97
N ARG A 121 -9.05 -14.24 10.79
CA ARG A 121 -8.68 -15.53 10.18
C ARG A 121 -7.20 -15.56 9.80
N LEU A 122 -6.69 -14.49 9.20
CA LEU A 122 -5.27 -14.35 8.86
C LEU A 122 -4.40 -14.45 10.11
N ARG A 123 -4.73 -13.72 11.17
CA ARG A 123 -4.01 -13.76 12.45
C ARG A 123 -4.00 -15.16 13.06
N ARG A 124 -5.12 -15.89 13.01
CA ARG A 124 -5.17 -17.29 13.50
C ARG A 124 -4.29 -18.23 12.67
N ARG A 125 -4.25 -18.07 11.34
CA ARG A 125 -3.34 -18.87 10.49
C ARG A 125 -1.87 -18.56 10.81
N VAL A 126 -1.52 -17.29 10.93
CA VAL A 126 -0.18 -16.85 11.36
C VAL A 126 0.20 -17.45 12.71
N GLN A 127 -0.68 -17.37 13.70
CA GLN A 127 -0.42 -17.93 15.04
C GLN A 127 -0.17 -19.43 15.00
N ARG A 128 -0.94 -20.18 14.21
CA ARG A 128 -0.76 -21.64 14.02
C ARG A 128 0.57 -21.95 13.34
N ALA A 129 0.91 -21.25 12.27
CA ALA A 129 2.17 -21.48 11.56
C ALA A 129 3.39 -21.14 12.43
N LEU A 130 3.31 -20.14 13.31
CA LEU A 130 4.39 -19.75 14.21
C LEU A 130 4.47 -20.60 15.51
N ALA A 131 3.46 -21.42 15.82
CA ALA A 131 3.43 -22.21 17.06
C ALA A 131 4.44 -23.35 17.05
N GLY A 132 4.74 -23.95 15.90
CA GLY A 132 5.66 -25.07 15.78
C GLY A 132 7.11 -24.74 16.10
N GLN A 133 7.90 -25.77 16.41
CA GLN A 133 9.35 -25.73 16.55
C GLN A 133 10.02 -26.32 15.30
N GLY A 134 11.33 -26.08 15.14
CA GLY A 134 12.14 -26.64 14.04
C GLY A 134 12.50 -25.61 12.95
N GLU A 135 12.85 -26.12 11.78
CA GLU A 135 13.43 -25.35 10.69
C GLU A 135 12.47 -24.27 10.10
N PRO A 136 13.01 -23.22 9.50
CA PRO A 136 12.23 -22.17 8.86
C PRO A 136 11.63 -22.65 7.54
N THR A 137 10.52 -23.38 7.63
CA THR A 137 9.75 -23.79 6.43
C THR A 137 9.16 -22.58 5.73
N ARG A 138 8.79 -22.71 4.43
CA ARG A 138 8.16 -21.64 3.66
C ARG A 138 6.94 -21.03 4.37
N GLU A 139 6.05 -21.86 4.92
CA GLU A 139 4.85 -21.41 5.66
C GLU A 139 5.22 -20.56 6.88
N ARG A 140 6.22 -20.96 7.66
CA ARG A 140 6.67 -20.22 8.85
C ARG A 140 7.31 -18.88 8.50
N VAL A 141 8.13 -18.84 7.46
CA VAL A 141 8.79 -17.60 7.02
C VAL A 141 7.75 -16.60 6.48
N LEU A 142 6.79 -17.06 5.68
CA LEU A 142 5.70 -16.22 5.18
C LEU A 142 4.81 -15.72 6.33
N ALA A 143 4.45 -16.58 7.28
CA ALA A 143 3.70 -16.19 8.48
C ALA A 143 4.46 -15.17 9.32
N THR A 144 5.80 -15.29 9.43
CA THR A 144 6.66 -14.31 10.11
C THR A 144 6.60 -12.95 9.42
N LEU A 145 6.71 -12.90 8.09
CA LEU A 145 6.59 -11.66 7.32
C LEU A 145 5.21 -11.01 7.49
N VAL A 146 4.14 -11.81 7.46
CA VAL A 146 2.78 -11.30 7.68
C VAL A 146 2.59 -10.79 9.11
N ARG A 147 3.16 -11.47 10.11
CA ARG A 147 3.17 -10.98 11.50
C ARG A 147 3.87 -9.63 11.62
N LEU A 148 5.03 -9.49 10.96
CA LEU A 148 5.77 -8.22 10.93
C LEU A 148 5.00 -7.13 10.18
N LEU A 149 4.33 -7.42 9.06
CA LEU A 149 3.45 -6.46 8.37
C LEU A 149 2.35 -5.94 9.30
N ASP A 150 1.69 -6.83 10.05
CA ASP A 150 0.59 -6.51 10.94
C ASP A 150 1.03 -5.68 12.16
N THR A 151 2.22 -5.94 12.70
CA THR A 151 2.70 -5.29 13.93
C THR A 151 3.55 -4.05 13.69
N THR A 152 4.34 -4.02 12.63
CA THR A 152 5.28 -2.92 12.36
C THR A 152 4.81 -1.91 11.33
N TRP A 153 3.86 -2.29 10.47
CA TRP A 153 3.33 -1.50 9.33
C TRP A 153 4.38 -1.18 8.27
N LEU A 154 5.49 -1.89 8.28
CA LEU A 154 6.56 -1.75 7.29
C LEU A 154 6.08 -2.17 5.89
N ARG A 155 6.79 -1.70 4.87
CA ARG A 155 6.54 -2.13 3.47
C ARG A 155 7.11 -3.52 3.25
N ILE A 156 6.44 -4.31 2.39
CA ILE A 156 6.92 -5.66 2.07
C ILE A 156 8.26 -5.63 1.32
N GLY A 157 8.52 -4.70 0.45
CA GLY A 157 9.72 -4.64 -0.38
C GLY A 157 9.47 -5.10 -1.82
N ASN A 158 10.48 -4.90 -2.66
CA ASN A 158 10.53 -5.38 -4.04
C ASN A 158 12.00 -5.57 -4.42
N SER A 159 12.38 -6.73 -4.92
CA SER A 159 13.77 -7.12 -5.16
C SER A 159 14.44 -6.28 -6.25
N ALA A 160 13.74 -5.97 -7.35
CA ALA A 160 14.28 -5.11 -8.39
C ALA A 160 14.57 -3.71 -7.85
N TYR A 161 13.61 -3.14 -7.12
CA TYR A 161 13.77 -1.82 -6.52
C TYR A 161 14.87 -1.76 -5.46
N ALA A 162 15.06 -2.83 -4.68
CA ALA A 162 16.15 -2.93 -3.70
C ALA A 162 17.53 -2.96 -4.36
N ARG A 163 17.67 -3.67 -5.49
CA ARG A 163 18.92 -3.72 -6.27
C ARG A 163 19.26 -2.37 -6.91
N GLU A 164 18.26 -1.72 -7.52
CA GLU A 164 18.47 -0.47 -8.25
C GLU A 164 18.68 0.75 -7.34
N ASN A 165 18.03 0.79 -6.18
CA ASN A 165 17.94 2.00 -5.36
C ASN A 165 18.48 1.84 -3.92
N GLY A 166 18.99 0.67 -3.56
CA GLY A 166 19.47 0.41 -2.19
C GLY A 166 18.40 0.58 -1.11
N SER A 167 17.11 0.48 -1.47
CA SER A 167 15.98 0.71 -0.57
C SER A 167 15.24 -0.58 -0.29
N TYR A 168 15.11 -0.94 0.98
CA TYR A 168 14.63 -2.24 1.43
C TYR A 168 13.20 -2.18 1.98
N GLY A 169 12.56 -3.33 2.05
CA GLY A 169 11.37 -3.64 2.80
C GLY A 169 11.46 -5.06 3.33
N LEU A 170 10.47 -5.54 4.07
CA LEU A 170 10.56 -6.78 4.84
C LEU A 170 11.12 -7.96 4.05
N SER A 171 10.56 -8.29 2.87
CA SER A 171 11.03 -9.44 2.07
C SER A 171 12.41 -9.24 1.41
N THR A 172 12.94 -8.03 1.41
CA THR A 172 14.25 -7.71 0.82
C THR A 172 15.31 -7.33 1.86
N LEU A 173 14.99 -7.47 3.16
CA LEU A 173 15.98 -7.25 4.22
C LEU A 173 17.13 -8.26 4.10
N ARG A 174 18.31 -7.83 4.50
CA ARG A 174 19.51 -8.66 4.59
C ARG A 174 19.85 -8.97 6.05
N ASN A 175 20.64 -9.99 6.30
CA ASN A 175 21.07 -10.39 7.64
C ASN A 175 21.61 -9.23 8.48
N ARG A 176 22.37 -8.31 7.86
CA ARG A 176 22.92 -7.11 8.51
C ARG A 176 21.86 -6.10 9.00
N HIS A 177 20.62 -6.20 8.51
CA HIS A 177 19.53 -5.30 8.87
C HIS A 177 18.77 -5.75 10.11
N ALA A 178 19.04 -6.97 10.63
CA ALA A 178 18.35 -7.54 11.76
C ALA A 178 19.31 -7.89 12.90
N GLY A 179 19.03 -7.41 14.11
CA GLY A 179 19.60 -7.89 15.35
C GLY A 179 18.54 -8.68 16.13
N VAL A 180 18.94 -9.80 16.73
CA VAL A 180 18.05 -10.61 17.56
C VAL A 180 18.71 -10.77 18.95
N GLN A 181 18.01 -10.34 20.00
CA GLN A 181 18.45 -10.46 21.37
C GLN A 181 17.29 -10.99 22.23
N GLY A 182 17.42 -12.19 22.76
CA GLY A 182 16.32 -12.87 23.43
C GLY A 182 15.08 -12.97 22.54
N ASP A 183 13.97 -12.46 23.01
CA ASP A 183 12.68 -12.43 22.28
C ASP A 183 12.48 -11.14 21.45
N ALA A 184 13.46 -10.23 21.47
CA ALA A 184 13.42 -8.97 20.76
C ALA A 184 14.15 -9.05 19.42
N ILE A 185 13.55 -8.44 18.40
CA ILE A 185 14.14 -8.25 17.07
C ILE A 185 14.23 -6.76 16.84
N ARG A 186 15.41 -6.29 16.43
CA ARG A 186 15.62 -4.93 15.95
C ARG A 186 15.86 -4.97 14.44
N LEU A 187 15.03 -4.25 13.68
CA LEU A 187 15.18 -4.07 12.24
C LEU A 187 15.66 -2.65 11.96
N SER A 188 16.83 -2.50 11.30
CA SER A 188 17.44 -1.21 10.98
C SER A 188 17.86 -1.18 9.51
N PHE A 189 17.23 -0.32 8.71
CA PHE A 189 17.46 -0.28 7.27
C PHE A 189 16.99 1.04 6.63
N VAL A 190 17.45 1.29 5.40
CA VAL A 190 16.95 2.40 4.56
C VAL A 190 15.80 1.88 3.69
N GLY A 191 14.63 2.45 3.86
CA GLY A 191 13.43 2.12 3.10
C GLY A 191 13.19 3.06 1.92
N LYS A 192 11.99 2.96 1.33
CA LYS A 192 11.57 3.77 0.18
C LYS A 192 11.77 5.26 0.43
N SER A 193 12.30 5.95 -0.58
CA SER A 193 12.59 7.40 -0.56
C SER A 193 13.69 7.81 0.44
N GLY A 194 14.59 6.89 0.81
CA GLY A 194 15.70 7.16 1.72
C GLY A 194 15.32 7.21 3.20
N VAL A 195 14.08 6.89 3.55
CA VAL A 195 13.61 6.92 4.95
C VAL A 195 14.33 5.84 5.76
N ARG A 196 15.01 6.24 6.82
CA ARG A 196 15.63 5.31 7.77
C ARG A 196 14.56 4.74 8.70
N HIS A 197 14.52 3.42 8.79
CA HIS A 197 13.68 2.68 9.71
C HIS A 197 14.53 2.05 10.81
N SER A 198 14.10 2.21 12.07
CA SER A 198 14.60 1.48 13.22
C SER A 198 13.38 1.03 14.02
N VAL A 199 13.08 -0.25 13.99
CA VAL A 199 11.87 -0.83 14.58
C VAL A 199 12.26 -2.01 15.45
N SER A 200 11.75 -2.04 16.70
CA SER A 200 11.91 -3.16 17.60
C SER A 200 10.57 -3.89 17.76
N VAL A 201 10.61 -5.22 17.74
CA VAL A 201 9.48 -6.12 17.95
C VAL A 201 9.83 -7.12 19.02
N SER A 202 9.02 -7.24 20.06
CA SER A 202 9.14 -8.29 21.06
C SER A 202 8.10 -9.37 20.76
N ASP A 203 8.55 -10.46 20.17
CA ASP A 203 7.72 -11.63 19.85
C ASP A 203 8.63 -12.87 19.77
N ARG A 204 8.57 -13.72 20.80
CA ARG A 204 9.42 -14.92 20.94
C ARG A 204 9.38 -15.83 19.73
N ARG A 205 8.18 -16.01 19.12
CA ARG A 205 8.02 -16.90 17.97
C ARG A 205 8.69 -16.33 16.72
N VAL A 206 8.49 -15.03 16.47
CA VAL A 206 9.14 -14.31 15.36
C VAL A 206 10.65 -14.28 15.55
N ALA A 207 11.15 -13.98 16.76
CA ALA A 207 12.57 -13.93 17.07
C ALA A 207 13.26 -15.27 16.79
N ARG A 208 12.60 -16.38 17.17
CA ARG A 208 13.11 -17.73 16.92
C ARG A 208 13.24 -18.01 15.41
N ILE A 209 12.21 -17.72 14.61
CA ILE A 209 12.26 -17.94 13.16
C ILE A 209 13.33 -17.05 12.51
N VAL A 210 13.40 -15.76 12.87
CA VAL A 210 14.40 -14.84 12.32
C VAL A 210 15.83 -15.31 12.66
N ARG A 211 16.06 -15.84 13.87
CA ARG A 211 17.38 -16.42 14.24
C ARG A 211 17.73 -17.58 13.33
N ARG A 212 16.80 -18.52 13.11
CA ARG A 212 17.01 -19.66 12.22
C ARG A 212 17.24 -19.22 10.75
N CYS A 213 16.48 -18.25 10.27
CA CYS A 213 16.69 -17.70 8.93
C CYS A 213 18.10 -17.12 8.76
N ARG A 214 18.67 -16.48 9.79
CA ARG A 214 20.04 -15.92 9.74
C ARG A 214 21.14 -16.97 9.71
N GLU A 215 20.87 -18.18 10.20
CA GLU A 215 21.79 -19.33 10.17
C GLU A 215 21.87 -19.96 8.77
N LEU A 216 20.87 -19.71 7.89
CA LEU A 216 20.88 -20.23 6.52
C LEU A 216 21.86 -19.49 5.61
N PRO A 217 22.48 -20.19 4.65
CA PRO A 217 23.42 -19.59 3.71
C PRO A 217 22.73 -18.56 2.80
N GLY A 218 23.42 -17.40 2.51
CA GLY A 218 23.00 -16.33 1.62
C GLY A 218 22.84 -14.99 2.35
N GLN A 219 22.46 -13.92 1.65
CA GLN A 219 22.43 -12.55 2.17
C GLN A 219 21.05 -12.06 2.62
N GLU A 220 19.99 -12.60 2.01
CA GLU A 220 18.60 -12.23 2.34
C GLU A 220 18.25 -12.75 3.73
N LEU A 221 17.55 -11.95 4.52
CA LEU A 221 17.16 -12.32 5.88
C LEU A 221 16.09 -13.42 5.90
N PHE A 222 15.08 -13.31 5.02
CA PHE A 222 13.94 -14.22 5.03
C PHE A 222 14.12 -15.29 3.96
N ARG A 223 14.61 -16.43 4.40
CA ARG A 223 14.83 -17.64 3.60
C ARG A 223 14.25 -18.84 4.30
N TYR A 224 13.93 -19.87 3.55
CA TYR A 224 13.42 -21.14 4.04
C TYR A 224 14.18 -22.30 3.42
N LEU A 225 14.13 -23.45 4.06
CA LEU A 225 14.54 -24.73 3.51
C LEU A 225 13.34 -25.42 2.88
N ASP A 226 13.53 -25.92 1.66
CA ASP A 226 12.56 -26.84 1.03
C ASP A 226 12.76 -28.28 1.54
N GLU A 227 11.94 -29.21 1.05
CA GLU A 227 12.00 -30.63 1.43
C GLU A 227 13.31 -31.31 1.01
N GLY A 228 14.01 -30.78 0.00
CA GLY A 228 15.31 -31.23 -0.45
C GLY A 228 16.48 -30.59 0.31
N GLY A 229 16.23 -29.74 1.31
CA GLY A 229 17.24 -29.03 2.09
C GLY A 229 17.86 -27.85 1.35
N GLN A 230 17.29 -27.41 0.20
CA GLN A 230 17.79 -26.24 -0.52
C GLN A 230 17.21 -24.94 0.07
N THR A 231 18.04 -23.91 0.07
CA THR A 231 17.68 -22.59 0.62
C THR A 231 17.08 -21.70 -0.45
N HIS A 232 15.89 -21.17 -0.19
CA HIS A 232 15.16 -20.25 -1.07
C HIS A 232 14.85 -18.95 -0.35
N ALA A 233 15.03 -17.81 -1.04
CA ALA A 233 14.56 -16.52 -0.57
C ALA A 233 13.07 -16.34 -0.89
N VAL A 234 12.32 -15.66 -0.01
CA VAL A 234 10.92 -15.26 -0.29
C VAL A 234 10.86 -13.86 -0.87
N ASP A 235 9.93 -13.62 -1.77
CA ASP A 235 9.70 -12.32 -2.35
C ASP A 235 8.31 -11.74 -2.00
N SER A 236 7.99 -10.57 -2.55
CA SER A 236 6.70 -9.92 -2.31
C SER A 236 5.53 -10.63 -3.01
N ALA A 237 5.77 -11.38 -4.07
CA ALA A 237 4.73 -12.17 -4.75
C ALA A 237 4.34 -13.38 -3.92
N ASP A 238 5.32 -14.09 -3.33
CA ASP A 238 5.08 -15.18 -2.39
C ASP A 238 4.19 -14.75 -1.22
N VAL A 239 4.51 -13.60 -0.60
CA VAL A 239 3.71 -13.08 0.52
C VAL A 239 2.29 -12.73 0.09
N ASN A 240 2.10 -12.11 -1.06
CA ASN A 240 0.76 -11.76 -1.55
C ASN A 240 -0.05 -13.01 -1.96
N THR A 241 0.59 -14.02 -2.53
CA THR A 241 -0.04 -15.32 -2.83
C THR A 241 -0.52 -15.99 -1.55
N TRP A 242 0.36 -16.11 -0.55
CA TRP A 242 0.01 -16.68 0.75
C TRP A 242 -1.15 -15.92 1.43
N LEU A 243 -1.13 -14.58 1.37
CA LEU A 243 -2.20 -13.75 1.92
C LEU A 243 -3.54 -14.00 1.22
N ALA A 244 -3.53 -14.10 -0.11
CA ALA A 244 -4.75 -14.37 -0.89
C ALA A 244 -5.34 -15.75 -0.57
N GLU A 245 -4.50 -16.78 -0.48
CA GLU A 245 -4.89 -18.14 -0.08
C GLU A 245 -5.45 -18.19 1.34
N ALA A 246 -4.73 -17.60 2.30
CA ALA A 246 -5.12 -17.56 3.71
C ALA A 246 -6.45 -16.81 3.93
N ALA A 247 -6.68 -15.74 3.15
CA ALA A 247 -7.90 -14.96 3.20
C ALA A 247 -9.08 -15.57 2.41
N GLY A 248 -8.80 -16.47 1.44
CA GLY A 248 -9.78 -16.97 0.47
C GLY A 248 -10.25 -15.89 -0.51
N ARG A 249 -9.49 -14.83 -0.66
CA ARG A 249 -9.73 -13.67 -1.56
C ARG A 249 -8.49 -12.83 -1.75
N ARG A 250 -8.52 -11.93 -2.74
CA ARG A 250 -7.40 -10.99 -2.97
C ARG A 250 -7.19 -10.08 -1.77
N VAL A 251 -6.07 -10.28 -1.07
CA VAL A 251 -5.52 -9.46 -0.01
C VAL A 251 -4.03 -9.30 -0.28
N THR A 252 -3.47 -8.14 0.01
CA THR A 252 -2.06 -7.83 -0.25
C THR A 252 -1.39 -7.22 0.98
N ALA A 253 -0.07 -7.26 1.03
CA ALA A 253 0.73 -6.60 2.07
C ALA A 253 0.43 -5.09 2.21
N LYS A 254 -0.03 -4.43 1.12
CA LYS A 254 -0.41 -3.01 1.14
C LYS A 254 -1.67 -2.75 1.97
N ASP A 255 -2.58 -3.73 2.06
CA ASP A 255 -3.85 -3.56 2.77
C ASP A 255 -3.64 -3.39 4.28
N PHE A 256 -2.62 -4.03 4.87
CA PHE A 256 -2.21 -3.80 6.26
C PHE A 256 -1.92 -2.33 6.54
N ARG A 257 -1.18 -1.65 5.65
CA ARG A 257 -0.82 -0.24 5.86
C ARG A 257 -2.02 0.70 5.73
N THR A 258 -2.96 0.38 4.84
CA THR A 258 -4.21 1.15 4.69
C THR A 258 -5.12 0.91 5.90
N TRP A 259 -5.19 -0.33 6.38
CA TRP A 259 -5.92 -0.70 7.57
C TRP A 259 -5.40 0.03 8.80
N HIS A 260 -4.14 -0.17 9.14
CA HIS A 260 -3.53 0.43 10.33
C HIS A 260 -3.45 1.95 10.26
N GLY A 261 -3.24 2.54 9.08
CA GLY A 261 -3.29 3.98 8.89
C GLY A 261 -4.67 4.56 9.17
N SER A 262 -5.74 3.87 8.74
CA SER A 262 -7.12 4.28 9.01
C SER A 262 -7.52 4.04 10.47
N VAL A 263 -7.09 2.93 11.08
CA VAL A 263 -7.31 2.62 12.50
C VAL A 263 -6.66 3.68 13.39
N LEU A 264 -5.38 3.99 13.15
CA LEU A 264 -4.66 5.00 13.94
C LEU A 264 -5.28 6.39 13.76
N ALA A 265 -5.63 6.78 12.53
CA ALA A 265 -6.29 8.06 12.29
C ALA A 265 -7.63 8.16 13.05
N LEU A 266 -8.46 7.12 13.03
CA LEU A 266 -9.71 7.08 13.77
C LEU A 266 -9.47 7.15 15.29
N GLN A 267 -8.51 6.38 15.80
CA GLN A 267 -8.16 6.38 17.21
C GLN A 267 -7.73 7.77 17.69
N LEU A 268 -6.83 8.42 16.95
CA LEU A 268 -6.38 9.78 17.26
C LEU A 268 -7.54 10.80 17.18
N THR A 269 -8.44 10.66 16.20
CA THR A 269 -9.63 11.50 16.10
C THR A 269 -10.54 11.35 17.32
N LEU A 270 -10.83 10.11 17.74
CA LEU A 270 -11.65 9.84 18.92
C LEU A 270 -10.99 10.33 20.22
N GLN A 271 -9.66 10.20 20.34
CA GLN A 271 -8.91 10.74 21.47
C GLN A 271 -9.00 12.28 21.51
N ALA A 272 -8.88 12.96 20.36
CA ALA A 272 -9.02 14.41 20.26
C ALA A 272 -10.47 14.90 20.49
N CYS A 273 -11.45 14.01 20.38
CA CYS A 273 -12.85 14.29 20.71
C CYS A 273 -13.18 13.98 22.18
N ALA A 274 -12.28 13.37 22.96
CA ALA A 274 -12.54 13.04 24.36
C ALA A 274 -12.86 14.32 25.17
N GLU A 275 -13.64 14.17 26.22
CA GLU A 275 -13.99 15.25 27.13
C GLU A 275 -12.74 15.83 27.78
N GLY A 276 -12.59 17.14 27.80
CA GLY A 276 -11.39 17.81 28.31
C GLY A 276 -10.11 17.64 27.45
N ALA A 277 -10.21 17.05 26.26
CA ALA A 277 -9.06 16.91 25.37
C ALA A 277 -8.60 18.28 24.81
N GLU A 278 -7.29 18.47 24.76
CA GLU A 278 -6.69 19.65 24.12
C GLU A 278 -7.11 19.74 22.63
N PRO A 279 -7.32 20.97 22.12
CA PRO A 279 -7.65 21.18 20.72
C PRO A 279 -6.60 20.55 19.79
N CYS A 280 -7.02 19.68 18.90
CA CYS A 280 -6.15 19.02 17.95
C CYS A 280 -6.54 19.39 16.52
N ARG A 281 -5.55 19.80 15.71
CA ARG A 281 -5.79 20.14 14.31
C ARG A 281 -5.70 18.88 13.43
N PRO A 282 -6.52 18.72 12.38
CA PRO A 282 -6.46 17.58 11.46
C PRO A 282 -5.06 17.32 10.88
N GLN A 283 -4.26 18.38 10.69
CA GLN A 283 -2.88 18.26 10.21
C GLN A 283 -1.97 17.54 11.18
N GLN A 284 -2.17 17.70 12.50
CA GLN A 284 -1.39 17.02 13.54
C GLN A 284 -1.67 15.52 13.52
N LEU A 285 -2.94 15.13 13.34
CA LEU A 285 -3.32 13.71 13.20
C LEU A 285 -2.67 13.10 11.96
N LEU A 286 -2.72 13.80 10.83
CA LEU A 286 -2.07 13.36 9.59
C LEU A 286 -0.56 13.21 9.76
N ALA A 287 0.10 14.15 10.45
CA ALA A 287 1.53 14.09 10.74
C ALA A 287 1.90 12.87 11.61
N ALA A 288 1.09 12.57 12.64
CA ALA A 288 1.29 11.41 13.51
C ALA A 288 1.18 10.09 12.72
N VAL A 289 0.14 9.94 11.89
CA VAL A 289 -0.02 8.76 11.02
C VAL A 289 1.14 8.67 10.01
N ALA A 290 1.55 9.79 9.43
CA ALA A 290 2.64 9.86 8.47
C ALA A 290 3.98 9.42 9.09
N LYS A 291 4.29 9.91 10.28
CA LYS A 291 5.46 9.53 11.07
C LYS A 291 5.47 8.01 11.32
N ARG A 292 4.35 7.44 11.75
CA ARG A 292 4.23 6.00 12.07
C ARG A 292 4.38 5.12 10.83
N LEU A 293 3.85 5.57 9.67
CA LEU A 293 3.94 4.84 8.40
C LEU A 293 5.25 5.09 7.63
N GLY A 294 6.11 6.03 8.05
CA GLY A 294 7.28 6.45 7.27
C GLY A 294 6.89 7.00 5.89
N ASN A 295 5.93 7.94 5.87
CA ASN A 295 5.41 8.60 4.66
C ASN A 295 5.30 10.12 4.89
N THR A 296 4.93 10.86 3.82
CA THR A 296 4.49 12.26 3.99
C THR A 296 3.01 12.33 4.33
N PRO A 297 2.54 13.41 5.01
CA PRO A 297 1.11 13.62 5.29
C PRO A 297 0.24 13.56 4.03
N ALA A 298 0.67 14.16 2.92
CA ALA A 298 -0.03 14.14 1.64
C ALA A 298 -0.22 12.72 1.09
N VAL A 299 0.81 11.87 1.19
CA VAL A 299 0.73 10.45 0.80
C VAL A 299 -0.21 9.69 1.72
N CYS A 300 -0.18 9.93 3.03
CA CYS A 300 -1.08 9.27 3.98
C CYS A 300 -2.54 9.63 3.71
N ARG A 301 -2.84 10.92 3.55
CA ARG A 301 -4.18 11.40 3.21
C ARG A 301 -4.73 10.72 1.95
N LYS A 302 -3.94 10.67 0.88
CA LYS A 302 -4.36 10.10 -0.42
C LYS A 302 -4.40 8.58 -0.42
N ALA A 303 -3.50 7.90 0.33
CA ALA A 303 -3.21 6.49 0.07
C ALA A 303 -3.45 5.55 1.24
N TYR A 304 -3.53 6.02 2.48
CA TYR A 304 -3.51 5.13 3.66
C TYR A 304 -4.59 5.42 4.70
N ILE A 305 -5.36 6.51 4.56
CA ILE A 305 -6.44 6.82 5.48
C ILE A 305 -7.76 6.81 4.71
N HIS A 306 -8.75 6.11 5.24
CA HIS A 306 -10.08 6.03 4.63
C HIS A 306 -10.74 7.42 4.59
N PRO A 307 -11.38 7.85 3.47
CA PRO A 307 -11.97 9.18 3.34
C PRO A 307 -12.97 9.52 4.44
N ARG A 308 -13.78 8.55 4.89
CA ARG A 308 -14.71 8.74 6.00
C ARG A 308 -14.02 9.08 7.32
N VAL A 309 -12.85 8.50 7.58
CA VAL A 309 -12.05 8.83 8.77
C VAL A 309 -11.48 10.24 8.64
N LEU A 310 -11.03 10.62 7.44
CA LEU A 310 -10.55 11.99 7.18
C LEU A 310 -11.65 13.04 7.40
N ALA A 311 -12.88 12.76 6.94
CA ALA A 311 -14.01 13.66 7.11
C ALA A 311 -14.41 13.88 8.58
N LEU A 312 -14.10 12.95 9.49
CA LEU A 312 -14.32 13.17 10.93
C LEU A 312 -13.40 14.26 11.50
N GLY A 313 -12.25 14.50 10.86
CA GLY A 313 -11.32 15.55 11.27
C GLY A 313 -11.92 16.97 11.17
N ASP A 314 -12.92 17.16 10.31
CA ASP A 314 -13.58 18.46 10.12
C ASP A 314 -14.37 18.87 11.38
N ALA A 315 -14.78 17.91 12.22
CA ALA A 315 -15.49 18.14 13.47
C ALA A 315 -14.59 18.57 14.65
N LEU A 316 -13.26 18.49 14.51
CA LEU A 316 -12.34 18.69 15.65
C LEU A 316 -12.26 20.14 16.15
N GLY A 317 -12.67 21.11 15.33
CA GLY A 317 -12.66 22.52 15.66
C GLY A 317 -13.88 23.00 16.47
N ASP A 318 -14.92 22.16 16.61
CA ASP A 318 -16.18 22.50 17.24
C ASP A 318 -16.56 21.49 18.33
N GLU A 319 -16.88 21.96 19.55
CA GLU A 319 -17.21 21.10 20.69
C GLU A 319 -18.53 20.34 20.48
N ALA A 320 -19.55 20.98 19.89
CA ALA A 320 -20.81 20.32 19.63
C ALA A 320 -20.63 19.17 18.63
N ALA A 321 -19.81 19.38 17.59
CA ALA A 321 -19.46 18.35 16.62
C ALA A 321 -18.62 17.22 17.26
N ARG A 322 -17.70 17.53 18.17
CA ARG A 322 -16.95 16.53 18.96
C ARG A 322 -17.88 15.69 19.83
N ALA A 323 -18.80 16.34 20.55
CA ALA A 323 -19.81 15.66 21.36
C ALA A 323 -20.71 14.74 20.52
N ALA A 324 -21.16 15.22 19.35
CA ALA A 324 -21.92 14.41 18.40
C ALA A 324 -21.15 13.19 17.89
N LEU A 325 -19.83 13.29 17.70
CA LEU A 325 -18.98 12.15 17.34
C LEU A 325 -18.85 11.14 18.49
N ARG A 326 -18.68 11.60 19.73
CA ARG A 326 -18.64 10.73 20.93
C ARG A 326 -19.93 9.92 21.09
N ALA A 327 -21.07 10.54 20.81
CA ALA A 327 -22.39 9.90 20.92
C ALA A 327 -22.69 8.87 19.82
N GLN A 328 -21.85 8.76 18.79
CA GLN A 328 -22.10 7.80 17.72
C GLN A 328 -21.95 6.34 18.21
N PRO A 329 -22.87 5.43 17.82
CA PRO A 329 -22.81 4.03 18.25
C PRO A 329 -21.53 3.31 17.89
N TRP A 330 -20.87 3.70 16.80
CA TRP A 330 -19.58 3.13 16.38
C TRP A 330 -18.39 3.67 17.17
N ALA A 331 -18.51 4.80 17.86
CA ALA A 331 -17.45 5.38 18.69
C ALA A 331 -17.25 4.57 19.98
N ALA A 332 -18.31 4.01 20.56
CA ALA A 332 -18.18 2.98 21.58
C ALA A 332 -17.62 1.70 20.93
N ALA A 333 -16.55 1.14 21.50
CA ALA A 333 -16.02 -0.11 20.98
C ALA A 333 -17.05 -1.24 21.14
N PRO A 334 -17.55 -1.86 20.06
CA PRO A 334 -18.47 -2.98 20.18
C PRO A 334 -17.82 -4.10 21.00
N SER A 335 -18.64 -4.91 21.70
CA SER A 335 -18.18 -6.02 22.55
C SER A 335 -17.15 -6.92 21.87
N ALA A 336 -16.24 -7.48 22.66
CA ALA A 336 -15.07 -8.23 22.17
C ALA A 336 -15.50 -9.48 21.39
N ARG A 337 -15.52 -9.41 20.08
CA ARG A 337 -15.56 -10.59 19.20
C ARG A 337 -14.21 -10.74 18.50
N SER A 338 -13.49 -11.77 18.94
CA SER A 338 -12.39 -12.51 18.31
C SER A 338 -11.49 -11.80 17.28
N GLY A 339 -10.28 -11.43 17.70
CA GLY A 339 -9.15 -11.19 16.80
C GLY A 339 -9.00 -9.76 16.25
N LEU A 340 -9.91 -8.82 16.61
CA LEU A 340 -9.78 -7.38 16.39
C LEU A 340 -9.68 -6.66 17.74
N ASN A 341 -8.78 -5.66 17.83
CA ASN A 341 -8.72 -4.78 19.00
C ASN A 341 -9.87 -3.75 18.99
N ALA A 342 -10.01 -2.95 20.06
CA ALA A 342 -11.09 -1.96 20.20
C ALA A 342 -11.14 -0.98 19.03
N ALA A 343 -10.02 -0.35 18.69
CA ALA A 343 -9.95 0.64 17.60
C ALA A 343 -10.27 0.02 16.22
N GLU A 344 -9.86 -1.22 15.99
CA GLU A 344 -10.20 -1.96 14.77
C GLU A 344 -11.71 -2.25 14.69
N ARG A 345 -12.34 -2.60 15.81
CA ARG A 345 -13.80 -2.79 15.87
C ARG A 345 -14.56 -1.49 15.64
N GLN A 346 -14.07 -0.38 16.19
CA GLN A 346 -14.63 0.95 15.94
C GLN A 346 -14.56 1.31 14.46
N LEU A 347 -13.41 1.07 13.80
CA LEU A 347 -13.29 1.27 12.35
C LEU A 347 -14.27 0.40 11.57
N MET A 348 -14.39 -0.88 11.92
CA MET A 348 -15.35 -1.78 11.28
C MET A 348 -16.80 -1.29 11.44
N ALA A 349 -17.18 -0.83 12.61
CA ALA A 349 -18.51 -0.30 12.89
C ALA A 349 -18.75 1.00 12.10
N LEU A 350 -17.79 1.92 12.09
CA LEU A 350 -17.85 3.14 11.26
C LEU A 350 -18.04 2.79 9.77
N LEU A 351 -17.28 1.85 9.23
CA LEU A 351 -17.36 1.50 7.82
C LEU A 351 -18.72 0.85 7.45
N ARG A 352 -19.32 0.09 8.36
CA ARG A 352 -20.64 -0.54 8.18
C ARG A 352 -21.80 0.44 8.28
N SER A 353 -21.73 1.45 9.13
CA SER A 353 -22.85 2.35 9.43
C SER A 353 -23.43 3.10 8.21
N ARG A 354 -22.69 3.22 7.10
CA ARG A 354 -23.17 3.82 5.84
C ARG A 354 -23.50 2.81 4.73
N ALA A 355 -23.14 1.53 4.90
CA ALA A 355 -23.57 0.50 3.95
C ALA A 355 -25.09 0.30 4.03
N ALA A 356 -25.68 0.44 5.23
CA ALA A 356 -27.11 0.39 5.44
C ALA A 356 -27.89 1.58 4.82
N ALA A 357 -27.28 2.78 4.75
CA ALA A 357 -27.94 3.98 4.21
C ALA A 357 -27.93 4.10 2.66
N ARG A 358 -27.30 3.17 1.93
CA ARG A 358 -27.33 3.10 0.46
C ARG A 358 -28.22 1.97 -0.06
N SER A 359 -28.84 1.18 0.82
CA SER A 359 -29.72 0.05 0.48
C SER A 359 -31.20 0.36 0.77
N THR A 360 -31.52 1.57 1.16
CA THR A 360 -32.86 2.16 1.24
C THR A 360 -32.95 3.34 0.27
#